data_e0f932caca92a3265653784bac42921e
#
_entry.id   e0f932caca92a3265653784bac42921e
#
_cell.length_a   1.000
_cell.length_b   1.000
_cell.length_c   1.000
_cell.angle_alpha   90.00
_cell.angle_beta   90.00
_cell.angle_gamma   90.00
#
_symmetry.space_group_name_H-M   'P 1'
#
loop_
_entity.id
_entity.type
_entity.pdbx_description
1 polymer ?
#
loop_
_entity_poly.entity_id
_entity_poly.type
_entity_poly.pdbx_seq_one_letter_code
_entity_poly.pdbx_strand_id
1 'polypeptide(L)'
;ALLPGDIRAAAISLSERVKLAAEEFRLRAGAEPCVLTVEGERPFSSRKITVRDLERVLEAATMASAHTALGSVASGYVTVRGGCRVGLCGEVSRGGGEVLTIRRLSGAAIRIPREVKGCADGILKSLTAGPWRDTLIISPPGMGKTTLLRELVRRLSETYRVGLLDERGEVAGVWE
;
A
#
# COMPACT_ATOMS: atom_id res chain seq x y z
N ALA A 1 4.49 8.55 8.83
CA ALA A 1 3.80 8.37 10.11
C ALA A 1 3.84 6.92 10.62
N LEU A 2 3.81 5.90 9.73
CA LEU A 2 3.76 4.47 10.13
C LEU A 2 5.07 3.93 10.72
N LEU A 3 6.22 4.41 10.27
CA LEU A 3 7.52 3.93 10.75
C LEU A 3 7.87 4.52 12.13
N PRO A 4 8.51 3.73 13.05
CA PRO A 4 9.10 4.23 14.27
C PRO A 4 10.07 5.39 14.02
N GLY A 5 10.23 6.31 14.96
CA GLY A 5 10.87 7.61 14.73
C GLY A 5 12.28 7.55 14.12
N ASP A 6 13.16 6.71 14.65
CA ASP A 6 14.53 6.51 14.16
C ASP A 6 14.59 5.79 12.81
N ILE A 7 13.76 4.75 12.60
CA ILE A 7 13.60 4.06 11.31
C ILE A 7 13.01 5.01 10.27
N ARG A 8 12.07 5.87 10.68
CA ARG A 8 11.52 6.91 9.83
C ARG A 8 12.58 7.92 9.39
N ALA A 9 13.42 8.36 10.32
CA ALA A 9 14.53 9.28 10.00
C ALA A 9 15.49 8.65 8.99
N ALA A 10 15.86 7.37 9.16
CA ALA A 10 16.67 6.62 8.21
C ALA A 10 15.99 6.49 6.83
N ALA A 11 14.68 6.22 6.78
CA ALA A 11 13.94 6.15 5.53
C ALA A 11 13.89 7.53 4.81
N ILE A 12 13.76 8.63 5.56
CA ILE A 12 13.79 9.98 5.01
C ILE A 12 15.17 10.33 4.44
N SER A 13 16.24 9.82 5.03
CA SER A 13 17.63 10.08 4.57
C SER A 13 18.05 9.26 3.34
N LEU A 14 17.21 8.34 2.86
CA LEU A 14 17.45 7.63 1.60
C LEU A 14 17.60 8.60 0.44
N SER A 15 18.44 8.25 -0.53
CA SER A 15 18.60 9.06 -1.74
C SER A 15 17.28 9.18 -2.50
N GLU A 16 17.07 10.27 -3.20
CA GLU A 16 15.85 10.51 -4.00
C GLU A 16 15.62 9.38 -5.02
N ARG A 17 16.70 8.86 -5.63
CA ARG A 17 16.60 7.70 -6.54
C ARG A 17 15.97 6.49 -5.86
N VAL A 18 16.38 6.16 -4.63
CA VAL A 18 15.83 5.03 -3.88
C VAL A 18 14.39 5.32 -3.44
N LYS A 19 14.09 6.53 -2.97
CA LYS A 19 12.71 6.94 -2.60
C LYS A 19 11.76 6.80 -3.78
N LEU A 20 12.16 7.29 -4.96
CA LEU A 20 11.36 7.17 -6.18
C LEU A 20 11.23 5.72 -6.66
N ALA A 21 12.21 4.86 -6.37
CA ALA A 21 12.16 3.44 -6.71
C ALA A 21 11.53 2.55 -5.63
N ALA A 22 11.29 3.06 -4.42
CA ALA A 22 10.78 2.28 -3.30
C ALA A 22 9.36 1.76 -3.56
N GLU A 23 9.14 0.46 -3.42
CA GLU A 23 7.85 -0.22 -3.57
C GLU A 23 7.25 -0.63 -2.24
N GLU A 24 8.12 -1.04 -1.31
CA GLU A 24 7.71 -1.60 -0.04
C GLU A 24 8.80 -1.42 1.01
N PHE A 25 8.44 -1.07 2.22
CA PHE A 25 9.33 -1.20 3.37
C PHE A 25 9.05 -2.52 4.07
N ARG A 26 10.10 -3.31 4.32
CA ARG A 26 10.04 -4.60 5.00
C ARG A 26 10.69 -4.53 6.36
N LEU A 27 9.93 -4.82 7.37
CA LEU A 27 10.35 -4.83 8.77
C LEU A 27 10.20 -6.26 9.30
N ARG A 28 11.31 -6.86 9.76
CA ARG A 28 11.33 -8.21 10.35
C ARG A 28 11.99 -8.17 11.71
N ALA A 29 11.35 -8.74 12.71
CA ALA A 29 11.90 -8.78 14.06
C ALA A 29 13.30 -9.44 14.07
N GLY A 30 14.27 -8.77 14.69
CA GLY A 30 15.66 -9.21 14.76
C GLY A 30 16.52 -8.93 13.52
N ALA A 31 15.94 -8.41 12.43
CA ALA A 31 16.64 -8.06 11.20
C ALA A 31 16.71 -6.55 10.98
N GLU A 32 17.57 -6.13 10.08
CA GLU A 32 17.65 -4.74 9.60
C GLU A 32 16.41 -4.41 8.76
N PRO A 33 15.87 -3.16 8.84
CA PRO A 33 14.78 -2.73 8.00
C PRO A 33 15.24 -2.56 6.56
N CYS A 34 14.46 -3.08 5.62
CA CYS A 34 14.79 -3.07 4.22
C CYS A 34 13.78 -2.27 3.39
N VAL A 35 14.25 -1.70 2.29
CA VAL A 35 13.43 -1.15 1.21
C VAL A 35 13.50 -2.08 0.00
N LEU A 36 12.33 -2.44 -0.52
CA LEU A 36 12.20 -3.18 -1.78
C LEU A 36 12.08 -2.19 -2.92
N THR A 37 12.86 -2.44 -3.97
CA THR A 37 12.80 -1.74 -5.25
C THR A 37 12.76 -2.76 -6.39
N VAL A 38 12.61 -2.33 -7.63
CA VAL A 38 12.75 -3.21 -8.82
C VAL A 38 14.12 -3.89 -8.90
N GLU A 39 15.17 -3.29 -8.30
CA GLU A 39 16.51 -3.83 -8.25
C GLU A 39 16.70 -4.87 -7.11
N GLY A 40 15.69 -5.06 -6.28
CA GLY A 40 15.71 -6.00 -5.15
C GLY A 40 15.58 -5.31 -3.78
N GLU A 41 15.80 -6.11 -2.75
CA GLU A 41 15.69 -5.70 -1.35
C GLU A 41 17.05 -5.20 -0.83
N ARG A 42 17.05 -4.04 -0.14
CA ARG A 42 18.25 -3.42 0.43
C ARG A 42 17.99 -2.92 1.85
N PRO A 43 18.90 -3.17 2.81
CA PRO A 43 18.82 -2.57 4.13
C PRO A 43 19.03 -1.05 4.03
N PHE A 44 18.34 -0.28 4.87
CA PHE A 44 18.49 1.16 4.93
C PHE A 44 18.84 1.69 6.33
N SER A 45 18.99 0.81 7.30
CA SER A 45 19.48 1.12 8.65
C SER A 45 20.14 -0.14 9.23
N SER A 46 21.20 0.03 10.00
CA SER A 46 21.87 -1.06 10.75
C SER A 46 21.14 -1.41 12.06
N ARG A 47 20.16 -0.61 12.47
CA ARG A 47 19.35 -0.88 13.66
C ARG A 47 18.38 -2.03 13.39
N LYS A 48 18.45 -3.07 14.21
CA LYS A 48 17.52 -4.20 14.10
C LYS A 48 16.13 -3.84 14.59
N ILE A 49 15.12 -4.33 13.89
CA ILE A 49 13.71 -4.16 14.24
C ILE A 49 13.39 -5.03 15.46
N THR A 50 12.70 -4.44 16.43
CA THR A 50 12.17 -5.13 17.60
C THR A 50 10.68 -5.47 17.42
N VAL A 51 10.16 -6.40 18.20
CA VAL A 51 8.71 -6.69 18.25
C VAL A 51 7.93 -5.42 18.60
N ARG A 52 8.44 -4.61 19.54
CA ARG A 52 7.81 -3.34 19.92
C ARG A 52 7.71 -2.33 18.76
N ASP A 53 8.66 -2.36 17.83
CA ASP A 53 8.56 -1.51 16.63
C ASP A 53 7.42 -1.97 15.72
N LEU A 54 7.23 -3.29 15.57
CA LEU A 54 6.13 -3.85 14.81
C LEU A 54 4.78 -3.57 15.45
N GLU A 55 4.68 -3.64 16.79
CA GLU A 55 3.49 -3.26 17.54
C GLU A 55 3.13 -1.79 17.30
N ARG A 56 4.11 -0.88 17.34
CA ARG A 56 3.89 0.55 17.01
C ARG A 56 3.42 0.76 15.57
N VAL A 57 3.94 -0.02 14.61
CA VAL A 57 3.47 0.02 13.22
C VAL A 57 2.02 -0.42 13.14
N LEU A 58 1.65 -1.50 13.84
CA LEU A 58 0.27 -1.98 13.91
C LEU A 58 -0.65 -0.94 14.55
N GLU A 59 -0.27 -0.39 15.69
CA GLU A 59 -1.02 0.67 16.36
C GLU A 59 -1.26 1.87 15.43
N ALA A 60 -0.19 2.37 14.79
CA ALA A 60 -0.30 3.48 13.86
C ALA A 60 -1.19 3.15 12.65
N ALA A 61 -1.15 1.93 12.14
CA ALA A 61 -1.98 1.48 11.04
C ALA A 61 -3.45 1.34 11.45
N THR A 62 -3.74 0.81 12.65
CA THR A 62 -5.11 0.61 13.15
C THR A 62 -5.75 1.91 13.62
N MET A 63 -5.01 2.82 14.25
CA MET A 63 -5.51 4.16 14.59
C MET A 63 -5.88 4.98 13.36
N ALA A 64 -5.16 4.77 12.24
CA ALA A 64 -5.49 5.41 10.97
C ALA A 64 -6.69 4.78 10.24
N SER A 65 -7.25 3.66 10.77
CA SER A 65 -8.32 2.85 10.15
C SER A 65 -9.36 2.40 11.18
N ALA A 66 -9.84 3.31 12.03
CA ALA A 66 -10.60 3.01 13.24
C ALA A 66 -11.85 2.09 13.05
N HIS A 67 -12.46 2.05 11.86
CA HIS A 67 -13.66 1.23 11.59
C HIS A 67 -13.39 -0.15 10.97
N THR A 68 -12.18 -0.40 10.46
CA THR A 68 -11.88 -1.63 9.69
C THR A 68 -10.85 -2.54 10.39
N ALA A 69 -10.32 -2.14 11.54
CA ALA A 69 -9.13 -2.74 12.12
C ALA A 69 -9.28 -4.22 12.51
N LEU A 70 -10.38 -4.64 13.10
CA LEU A 70 -10.54 -6.02 13.60
C LEU A 70 -10.64 -7.05 12.47
N GLY A 71 -11.47 -6.80 11.45
CA GLY A 71 -11.61 -7.69 10.30
C GLY A 71 -10.36 -7.71 9.40
N SER A 72 -9.67 -6.57 9.28
CA SER A 72 -8.48 -6.44 8.45
C SER A 72 -7.26 -7.14 9.05
N VAL A 73 -7.08 -7.10 10.37
CA VAL A 73 -5.99 -7.83 11.06
C VAL A 73 -6.16 -9.34 10.88
N ALA A 74 -7.39 -9.85 10.93
CA ALA A 74 -7.68 -11.26 10.65
C ALA A 74 -7.34 -11.64 9.18
N SER A 75 -7.48 -10.70 8.24
CA SER A 75 -7.09 -10.87 6.83
C SER A 75 -5.58 -10.75 6.59
N GLY A 76 -4.78 -10.41 7.61
CA GLY A 76 -3.32 -10.30 7.52
C GLY A 76 -2.81 -8.98 6.96
N TYR A 77 -3.68 -7.97 6.75
CA TYR A 77 -3.27 -6.63 6.32
C TYR A 77 -4.23 -5.55 6.80
N VAL A 78 -3.71 -4.33 6.86
CA VAL A 78 -4.48 -3.12 7.14
C VAL A 78 -4.24 -2.11 6.02
N THR A 79 -5.30 -1.54 5.46
CA THR A 79 -5.19 -0.42 4.52
C THR A 79 -5.26 0.88 5.31
N VAL A 80 -4.30 1.75 5.12
CA VAL A 80 -4.21 3.02 5.82
C VAL A 80 -4.42 4.19 4.87
N ARG A 81 -4.68 5.35 5.46
CA ARG A 81 -4.89 6.60 4.73
C ARG A 81 -3.85 6.81 3.61
N GLY A 82 -4.29 7.19 2.42
CA GLY A 82 -3.43 7.35 1.25
C GLY A 82 -3.23 6.06 0.44
N GLY A 83 -4.03 5.01 0.68
CA GLY A 83 -3.97 3.75 -0.08
C GLY A 83 -2.75 2.89 0.22
N CYS A 84 -2.00 3.21 1.28
CA CYS A 84 -0.89 2.40 1.73
C CYS A 84 -1.42 1.13 2.39
N ARG A 85 -0.90 -0.04 2.01
CA ARG A 85 -1.26 -1.33 2.61
C ARG A 85 -0.14 -1.82 3.51
N VAL A 86 -0.48 -2.15 4.74
CA VAL A 86 0.42 -2.75 5.74
C VAL A 86 0.07 -4.21 5.87
N GLY A 87 0.86 -5.09 5.26
CA GLY A 87 0.79 -6.54 5.47
C GLY A 87 1.43 -6.91 6.81
N LEU A 88 0.83 -7.85 7.53
CA LEU A 88 1.26 -8.28 8.86
C LEU A 88 1.64 -9.76 8.82
N CYS A 89 2.78 -10.08 9.42
CA CYS A 89 3.25 -11.45 9.59
C CYS A 89 3.39 -11.76 11.08
N GLY A 90 3.01 -12.97 11.48
CA GLY A 90 3.11 -13.40 12.87
C GLY A 90 2.42 -14.72 13.15
N GLU A 91 2.41 -15.12 14.41
CA GLU A 91 1.66 -16.28 14.90
C GLU A 91 0.19 -15.89 15.03
N VAL A 92 -0.70 -16.73 14.50
CA VAL A 92 -2.15 -16.45 14.52
C VAL A 92 -2.85 -17.29 15.59
N SER A 93 -3.86 -16.69 16.21
CA SER A 93 -4.86 -17.41 17.00
C SER A 93 -6.02 -17.79 16.10
N ARG A 94 -6.49 -19.03 16.19
CA ARG A 94 -7.63 -19.54 15.43
C ARG A 94 -8.77 -19.93 16.36
N GLY A 95 -9.99 -19.74 15.90
CA GLY A 95 -11.21 -20.20 16.57
C GLY A 95 -12.26 -20.54 15.53
N GLY A 96 -12.90 -21.71 15.66
CA GLY A 96 -13.90 -22.15 14.68
C GLY A 96 -13.41 -22.36 13.24
N GLY A 97 -12.08 -22.51 13.06
CA GLY A 97 -11.47 -22.62 11.72
C GLY A 97 -11.01 -21.27 11.12
N GLU A 98 -11.40 -20.16 11.71
CA GLU A 98 -11.05 -18.82 11.26
C GLU A 98 -9.90 -18.21 12.05
N VAL A 99 -9.16 -17.28 11.41
CA VAL A 99 -8.13 -16.48 12.08
C VAL A 99 -8.81 -15.40 12.90
N LEU A 100 -8.60 -15.42 14.22
CA LEU A 100 -9.16 -14.41 15.13
C LEU A 100 -8.26 -13.19 15.27
N THR A 101 -6.95 -13.41 15.44
CA THR A 101 -5.98 -12.32 15.63
C THR A 101 -4.55 -12.81 15.42
N ILE A 102 -3.61 -11.87 15.30
CA ILE A 102 -2.17 -12.11 15.31
C ILE A 102 -1.65 -11.93 16.74
N ARG A 103 -1.10 -12.99 17.34
CA ARG A 103 -0.62 -12.99 18.71
C ARG A 103 0.80 -12.45 18.87
N ARG A 104 1.68 -12.81 17.94
CA ARG A 104 3.08 -12.41 17.96
C ARG A 104 3.48 -11.93 16.58
N LEU A 105 3.74 -10.63 16.46
CA LEU A 105 4.22 -10.05 15.21
C LEU A 105 5.68 -10.48 14.97
N SER A 106 5.96 -10.99 13.81
CA SER A 106 7.30 -11.30 13.32
C SER A 106 7.76 -10.37 12.20
N GLY A 107 6.82 -9.69 11.52
CA GLY A 107 7.13 -8.75 10.45
C GLY A 107 5.96 -7.87 10.04
N ALA A 108 6.30 -6.80 9.33
CA ALA A 108 5.37 -5.93 8.65
C ALA A 108 5.93 -5.53 7.28
N ALA A 109 5.07 -5.53 6.27
CA ALA A 109 5.37 -5.09 4.91
C ALA A 109 4.51 -3.87 4.59
N ILE A 110 5.12 -2.70 4.47
CA ILE A 110 4.43 -1.42 4.22
C ILE A 110 4.56 -1.11 2.74
N ARG A 111 3.50 -1.43 1.97
CA ARG A 111 3.48 -1.18 0.53
C ARG A 111 3.21 0.29 0.24
N ILE A 112 4.07 0.90 -0.58
CA ILE A 112 3.97 2.29 -0.99
C ILE A 112 3.12 2.36 -2.26
N PRO A 113 1.95 3.03 -2.25
CA PRO A 113 1.20 3.26 -3.46
C PRO A 113 1.98 4.18 -4.39
N ARG A 114 2.05 3.83 -5.67
CA ARG A 114 2.70 4.65 -6.68
C ARG A 114 1.69 5.27 -7.62
N GLU A 115 1.89 6.53 -7.92
CA GLU A 115 1.32 7.18 -9.10
C GLU A 115 2.29 7.00 -10.28
N VAL A 116 1.78 6.57 -11.41
CA VAL A 116 2.51 6.54 -12.67
C VAL A 116 1.81 7.52 -13.60
N LYS A 117 2.20 8.79 -13.51
CA LYS A 117 1.63 9.86 -14.34
C LYS A 117 1.90 9.59 -15.82
N GLY A 118 0.89 9.85 -16.65
CA GLY A 118 0.97 9.65 -18.08
C GLY A 118 0.76 8.21 -18.57
N CYS A 119 0.67 7.22 -17.69
CA CYS A 119 0.47 5.82 -18.10
C CYS A 119 -0.88 5.59 -18.82
N ALA A 120 -1.85 6.50 -18.65
CA ALA A 120 -3.15 6.43 -19.29
C ALA A 120 -3.25 7.25 -20.60
N ASP A 121 -2.23 8.02 -20.99
CA ASP A 121 -2.34 8.99 -22.08
C ASP A 121 -2.74 8.37 -23.43
N GLY A 122 -2.23 7.19 -23.72
CA GLY A 122 -2.60 6.46 -24.95
C GLY A 122 -4.07 6.04 -24.97
N ILE A 123 -4.53 5.48 -23.84
CA ILE A 123 -5.92 5.01 -23.68
C ILE A 123 -6.88 6.21 -23.62
N LEU A 124 -6.49 7.25 -22.89
CA LEU A 124 -7.30 8.47 -22.75
C LEU A 124 -7.63 9.09 -24.11
N LYS A 125 -6.65 9.21 -25.00
CA LYS A 125 -6.87 9.69 -26.38
C LYS A 125 -7.92 8.86 -27.11
N SER A 126 -7.89 7.54 -26.97
CA SER A 126 -8.87 6.65 -27.61
C SER A 126 -10.25 6.79 -26.99
N LEU A 127 -10.35 6.95 -25.66
CA LEU A 127 -11.62 7.12 -24.95
C LEU A 127 -12.29 8.45 -25.26
N THR A 128 -11.54 9.51 -25.52
CA THR A 128 -12.05 10.86 -25.75
C THR A 128 -12.16 11.25 -27.23
N ALA A 129 -11.69 10.38 -28.15
CA ALA A 129 -11.72 10.66 -29.59
C ALA A 129 -13.11 10.61 -30.24
N GLY A 130 -14.14 10.17 -29.52
CA GLY A 130 -15.50 10.02 -30.03
C GLY A 130 -16.53 9.99 -28.89
N PRO A 131 -17.77 9.57 -29.17
CA PRO A 131 -18.77 9.41 -28.11
C PRO A 131 -18.31 8.41 -27.07
N TRP A 132 -18.64 8.68 -25.80
CA TRP A 132 -18.36 7.77 -24.70
C TRP A 132 -18.98 6.39 -24.93
N ARG A 133 -18.19 5.36 -24.66
CA ARG A 133 -18.61 3.95 -24.75
C ARG A 133 -18.20 3.20 -23.48
N ASP A 134 -18.99 2.19 -23.15
CA ASP A 134 -18.62 1.26 -22.11
C ASP A 134 -17.28 0.61 -22.43
N THR A 135 -16.37 0.62 -21.46
CA THR A 135 -15.00 0.16 -21.65
C THR A 135 -14.62 -0.82 -20.57
N LEU A 136 -14.15 -2.00 -20.98
CA LEU A 136 -13.67 -3.04 -20.06
C LEU A 136 -12.14 -3.13 -20.15
N ILE A 137 -11.47 -3.01 -18.99
CA ILE A 137 -10.01 -3.14 -18.89
C ILE A 137 -9.68 -4.54 -18.35
N ILE A 138 -9.04 -5.35 -19.17
CA ILE A 138 -8.66 -6.73 -18.84
C ILE A 138 -7.13 -6.86 -18.90
N SER A 139 -6.54 -7.41 -17.85
CA SER A 139 -5.14 -7.84 -17.85
C SER A 139 -4.87 -8.86 -16.73
N PRO A 140 -3.81 -9.64 -16.80
CA PRO A 140 -3.37 -10.49 -15.70
C PRO A 140 -3.15 -9.71 -14.39
N PRO A 141 -3.16 -10.37 -13.23
CA PRO A 141 -2.77 -9.75 -11.96
C PRO A 141 -1.37 -9.10 -12.04
N GLY A 142 -1.18 -7.99 -11.33
CA GLY A 142 0.11 -7.29 -11.29
C GLY A 142 0.46 -6.42 -12.50
N MET A 143 -0.32 -6.46 -13.58
CA MET A 143 -0.05 -5.72 -14.83
C MET A 143 -0.54 -4.26 -14.81
N GLY A 144 -0.75 -3.68 -13.65
CA GLY A 144 -0.98 -2.24 -13.50
C GLY A 144 -2.41 -1.74 -13.75
N LYS A 145 -3.45 -2.62 -13.78
CA LYS A 145 -4.87 -2.18 -13.93
C LYS A 145 -5.26 -1.06 -12.99
N THR A 146 -4.99 -1.24 -11.70
CA THR A 146 -5.33 -0.24 -10.67
C THR A 146 -4.55 1.05 -10.87
N THR A 147 -3.30 0.97 -11.28
CA THR A 147 -2.46 2.14 -11.60
C THR A 147 -3.03 2.91 -12.79
N LEU A 148 -3.42 2.19 -13.83
CA LEU A 148 -4.07 2.76 -15.02
C LEU A 148 -5.40 3.42 -14.66
N LEU A 149 -6.26 2.76 -13.88
CA LEU A 149 -7.54 3.31 -13.45
C LEU A 149 -7.37 4.60 -12.62
N ARG A 150 -6.42 4.63 -11.70
CA ARG A 150 -6.10 5.85 -10.93
C ARG A 150 -5.72 7.01 -11.83
N GLU A 151 -4.85 6.76 -12.80
CA GLU A 151 -4.42 7.80 -13.73
C GLU A 151 -5.56 8.24 -14.66
N LEU A 152 -6.41 7.32 -15.13
CA LEU A 152 -7.61 7.65 -15.90
C LEU A 152 -8.56 8.54 -15.09
N VAL A 153 -8.87 8.16 -13.85
CA VAL A 153 -9.73 8.97 -12.96
C VAL A 153 -9.12 10.34 -12.76
N ARG A 154 -7.83 10.42 -12.43
CA ARG A 154 -7.11 11.68 -12.23
C ARG A 154 -7.20 12.58 -13.46
N ARG A 155 -6.91 12.06 -14.64
CA ARG A 155 -6.89 12.82 -15.90
C ARG A 155 -8.30 13.22 -16.34
N LEU A 156 -9.26 12.30 -16.25
CA LEU A 156 -10.64 12.59 -16.62
C LEU A 156 -11.28 13.63 -15.69
N SER A 157 -10.95 13.61 -14.39
CA SER A 157 -11.48 14.57 -13.43
C SER A 157 -11.01 16.01 -13.65
N GLU A 158 -9.98 16.23 -14.45
CA GLU A 158 -9.54 17.57 -14.86
C GLU A 158 -10.59 18.25 -15.77
N THR A 159 -11.42 17.48 -16.47
CA THR A 159 -12.37 18.00 -17.47
C THR A 159 -13.82 17.54 -17.23
N TYR A 160 -14.01 16.37 -16.62
CA TYR A 160 -15.32 15.74 -16.46
C TYR A 160 -15.63 15.48 -14.97
N ARG A 161 -16.91 15.34 -14.65
CA ARG A 161 -17.32 14.76 -13.36
C ARG A 161 -17.16 13.26 -13.44
N VAL A 162 -16.28 12.71 -12.60
CA VAL A 162 -15.99 11.27 -12.54
C VAL A 162 -16.55 10.70 -11.25
N GLY A 163 -17.41 9.70 -11.35
CA GLY A 163 -17.82 8.86 -10.22
C GLY A 163 -16.96 7.60 -10.17
N LEU A 164 -16.45 7.24 -9.01
CA LEU A 164 -15.66 6.02 -8.78
C LEU A 164 -16.39 5.14 -7.78
N LEU A 165 -16.74 3.91 -8.20
CA LEU A 165 -17.19 2.86 -7.31
C LEU A 165 -16.01 1.90 -7.06
N ASP A 166 -15.53 1.85 -5.82
CA ASP A 166 -14.33 1.11 -5.43
C ASP A 166 -14.62 0.24 -4.20
N GLU A 167 -15.21 -0.93 -4.42
CA GLU A 167 -15.61 -1.86 -3.35
C GLU A 167 -14.46 -2.31 -2.45
N ARG A 168 -13.22 -2.32 -2.98
CA ARG A 168 -12.04 -2.82 -2.27
C ARG A 168 -11.13 -1.72 -1.73
N GLY A 169 -11.44 -0.45 -1.98
CA GLY A 169 -10.59 0.68 -1.61
C GLY A 169 -9.19 0.64 -2.27
N GLU A 170 -9.09 0.02 -3.46
CA GLU A 170 -7.81 -0.17 -4.15
C GLU A 170 -7.43 1.00 -5.05
N VAL A 171 -8.41 1.72 -5.57
CA VAL A 171 -8.24 2.83 -6.51
C VAL A 171 -8.27 4.17 -5.78
N ALA A 172 -9.31 4.45 -5.03
CA ALA A 172 -9.53 5.76 -4.41
C ALA A 172 -8.61 6.04 -3.21
N GLY A 173 -8.10 5.01 -2.55
CA GLY A 173 -7.45 5.18 -1.24
C GLY A 173 -8.39 5.92 -0.31
N VAL A 174 -9.18 5.20 0.46
CA VAL A 174 -10.27 5.77 1.28
C VAL A 174 -9.76 6.91 2.15
N TRP A 175 -10.30 8.09 1.91
CA TRP A 175 -10.13 9.29 2.72
C TRP A 175 -11.42 9.48 3.53
N GLU A 176 -11.46 9.00 4.73
CA GLU A 176 -12.42 9.41 5.74
C GLU A 176 -11.74 10.31 6.77
#